data_8f460a18a2de2a92cbdc27d7eafbf2b1
#
_entry.id   8f460a18a2de2a92cbdc27d7eafbf2b1
#
_cell.length_a   1.000
_cell.length_b   1.000
_cell.length_c   1.000
_cell.angle_alpha   90.00
_cell.angle_beta   90.00
_cell.angle_gamma   90.00
#
_symmetry.space_group_name_H-M   'P 1'
#
loop_
_entity.id
_entity.type
_entity.pdbx_description
1 polymer ?
#
loop_
_entity_poly.entity_id
_entity_poly.type
_entity_poly.pdbx_seq_one_letter_code
_entity_poly.pdbx_strand_id
1 'polypeptide(L)'
;MTGVQIVGIAVISLVVIFLVAEYFMANFMATYILTPPSKLCPTPEQIKERKTCEISAERAVYADADFDAYEEWETERFFCENNGIHIPAVFHPLEHARGCTILAHGFGQNRYAMVPYAELFRKLGFSTVLFDERRFGESKAPYGTFGIKEAT
;
A
#
# COMPACT_ATOMS: atom_id res chain seq x y z
N MET A 1 10.25 -5.53 -56.13
CA MET A 1 9.19 -4.95 -55.29
C MET A 1 8.89 -3.56 -55.76
N THR A 2 7.64 -3.22 -55.93
CA THR A 2 7.22 -1.85 -56.29
C THR A 2 7.39 -0.93 -55.06
N GLY A 3 7.55 0.40 -55.33
CA GLY A 3 7.67 1.36 -54.21
C GLY A 3 6.51 1.30 -53.25
N VAL A 4 5.29 0.99 -53.70
CA VAL A 4 4.09 0.83 -52.90
C VAL A 4 4.20 -0.37 -51.94
N GLN A 5 4.79 -1.50 -52.38
CA GLN A 5 5.01 -2.68 -51.54
C GLN A 5 6.02 -2.40 -50.42
N ILE A 6 7.08 -1.65 -50.71
CA ILE A 6 8.09 -1.25 -49.71
C ILE A 6 7.46 -0.36 -48.65
N VAL A 7 6.69 0.66 -49.04
CA VAL A 7 5.97 1.55 -48.12
C VAL A 7 4.96 0.75 -47.27
N GLY A 8 4.20 -0.15 -47.89
CA GLY A 8 3.26 -1.01 -47.15
C GLY A 8 3.94 -1.87 -46.08
N ILE A 9 5.05 -2.52 -46.39
CA ILE A 9 5.81 -3.31 -45.43
C ILE A 9 6.37 -2.43 -44.31
N ALA A 10 6.91 -1.25 -44.62
CA ALA A 10 7.42 -0.34 -43.62
C ALA A 10 6.33 0.11 -42.63
N VAL A 11 5.13 0.47 -43.14
CA VAL A 11 4.01 0.86 -42.29
C VAL A 11 3.56 -0.31 -41.39
N ILE A 12 3.42 -1.52 -41.94
CA ILE A 12 3.05 -2.70 -41.15
C ILE A 12 4.10 -2.98 -40.06
N SER A 13 5.38 -2.89 -40.41
CA SER A 13 6.47 -3.10 -39.43
C SER A 13 6.43 -2.08 -38.30
N LEU A 14 6.16 -0.81 -38.59
CA LEU A 14 6.02 0.22 -37.57
C LEU A 14 4.83 -0.03 -36.66
N VAL A 15 3.69 -0.46 -37.20
CA VAL A 15 2.49 -0.81 -36.41
C VAL A 15 2.80 -2.00 -35.50
N VAL A 16 3.45 -3.03 -36.00
CA VAL A 16 3.83 -4.21 -35.20
C VAL A 16 4.77 -3.82 -34.07
N ILE A 17 5.81 -3.01 -34.37
CA ILE A 17 6.74 -2.52 -33.35
C ILE A 17 5.99 -1.71 -32.28
N PHE A 18 5.07 -0.85 -32.68
CA PHE A 18 4.27 -0.07 -31.73
C PHE A 18 3.42 -0.98 -30.83
N LEU A 19 2.68 -1.94 -31.39
CA LEU A 19 1.86 -2.87 -30.61
C LEU A 19 2.70 -3.73 -29.64
N VAL A 20 3.89 -4.15 -30.08
CA VAL A 20 4.82 -4.89 -29.22
C VAL A 20 5.31 -4.01 -28.07
N ALA A 21 5.67 -2.76 -28.36
CA ALA A 21 6.09 -1.81 -27.33
C ALA A 21 4.99 -1.53 -26.30
N GLU A 22 3.74 -1.33 -26.76
CA GLU A 22 2.56 -1.14 -25.92
C GLU A 22 2.32 -2.37 -25.02
N TYR A 23 2.43 -3.58 -25.58
CA TYR A 23 2.29 -4.82 -24.81
C TYR A 23 3.34 -4.92 -23.69
N PHE A 24 4.62 -4.64 -24.00
CA PHE A 24 5.68 -4.68 -22.99
C PHE A 24 5.52 -3.59 -21.93
N MET A 25 5.12 -2.39 -22.35
CA MET A 25 4.85 -1.29 -21.42
C MET A 25 3.70 -1.62 -20.49
N ALA A 26 2.59 -2.14 -21.00
CA ALA A 26 1.43 -2.54 -20.21
C ALA A 26 1.79 -3.64 -19.21
N ASN A 27 2.54 -4.68 -19.64
CA ASN A 27 3.02 -5.72 -18.73
C ASN A 27 3.97 -5.19 -17.67
N PHE A 28 4.89 -4.31 -18.03
CA PHE A 28 5.80 -3.68 -17.09
C PHE A 28 5.04 -2.87 -16.03
N MET A 29 4.11 -2.03 -16.46
CA MET A 29 3.27 -1.23 -15.57
C MET A 29 2.40 -2.10 -14.66
N ALA A 30 1.76 -3.13 -15.22
CA ALA A 30 0.95 -4.07 -14.44
C ALA A 30 1.81 -4.80 -13.38
N THR A 31 2.99 -5.28 -13.77
CA THR A 31 3.91 -5.93 -12.84
C THR A 31 4.38 -4.95 -11.76
N TYR A 32 4.74 -3.74 -12.12
CA TYR A 32 5.18 -2.72 -11.17
C TYR A 32 4.09 -2.34 -10.16
N ILE A 33 2.84 -2.24 -10.61
CA ILE A 33 1.70 -1.92 -9.74
C ILE A 33 1.34 -3.11 -8.84
N LEU A 34 1.29 -4.33 -9.38
CA LEU A 34 0.87 -5.51 -8.62
C LEU A 34 1.98 -6.09 -7.73
N THR A 35 3.23 -5.89 -8.11
CA THR A 35 4.41 -6.36 -7.36
C THR A 35 5.41 -5.23 -7.13
N PRO A 36 5.02 -4.18 -6.39
CA PRO A 36 5.92 -3.07 -6.14
C PRO A 36 7.22 -3.57 -5.49
N PRO A 37 8.38 -3.02 -5.86
CA PRO A 37 9.64 -3.35 -5.21
C PRO A 37 9.53 -3.11 -3.70
N SER A 38 10.12 -3.99 -2.89
CA SER A 38 10.12 -3.86 -1.41
C SER A 38 10.65 -2.51 -0.91
N LYS A 39 11.49 -1.85 -1.70
CA LYS A 39 12.00 -0.50 -1.41
C LYS A 39 10.95 0.61 -1.44
N LEU A 40 9.77 0.36 -2.04
CA LEU A 40 8.65 1.33 -2.01
C LEU A 40 7.89 1.29 -0.68
N CYS A 41 7.97 0.18 0.06
CA CYS A 41 7.37 0.12 1.39
C CYS A 41 8.35 0.75 2.39
N PRO A 42 8.07 1.93 2.93
CA PRO A 42 8.97 2.59 3.86
C PRO A 42 9.11 1.78 5.14
N THR A 43 10.30 1.80 5.74
CA THR A 43 10.49 1.22 7.08
C THR A 43 9.78 2.08 8.14
N PRO A 44 9.49 1.53 9.33
CA PRO A 44 8.92 2.32 10.43
C PRO A 44 9.74 3.59 10.73
N GLU A 45 11.07 3.48 10.71
CA GLU A 45 11.98 4.60 10.94
C GLU A 45 11.83 5.67 9.86
N GLN A 46 11.74 5.27 8.59
CA GLN A 46 11.52 6.20 7.48
C GLN A 46 10.15 6.92 7.58
N ILE A 47 9.15 6.25 8.13
CA ILE A 47 7.83 6.87 8.37
C ILE A 47 7.93 7.87 9.51
N LYS A 48 8.61 7.51 10.62
CA LYS A 48 8.88 8.43 11.74
C LYS A 48 9.62 9.69 11.30
N GLU A 49 10.56 9.56 10.37
CA GLU A 49 11.33 10.68 9.81
C GLU A 49 10.51 11.54 8.82
N ARG A 50 9.43 11.00 8.25
CA ARG A 50 8.53 11.72 7.33
C ARG A 50 7.68 12.80 8.02
N LYS A 51 8.25 13.60 8.92
CA LYS A 51 7.57 14.78 9.49
C LYS A 51 7.14 15.84 8.46
N THR A 52 7.40 15.58 7.17
CA THR A 52 7.11 16.51 6.07
C THR A 52 6.37 15.78 4.95
N CYS A 53 5.07 15.54 5.12
CA CYS A 53 4.22 15.21 3.98
C CYS A 53 3.98 16.50 3.14
N GLU A 54 3.99 16.39 1.81
CA GLU A 54 3.79 17.55 0.92
C GLU A 54 2.34 18.06 0.93
N ILE A 55 1.38 17.21 1.30
CA ILE A 55 -0.05 17.55 1.38
C ILE A 55 -0.33 18.22 2.72
N SER A 56 -0.81 19.44 2.69
CA SER A 56 -0.96 20.30 3.88
C SER A 56 -1.87 19.72 4.98
N ALA A 57 -2.92 18.99 4.62
CA ALA A 57 -3.83 18.35 5.58
C ALA A 57 -3.21 17.13 6.26
N GLU A 58 -2.48 16.28 5.51
CA GLU A 58 -1.76 15.14 6.07
C GLU A 58 -0.57 15.58 6.91
N ARG A 59 0.09 16.68 6.53
CA ARG A 59 1.22 17.25 7.29
C ARG A 59 0.84 17.54 8.73
N ALA A 60 -0.36 18.07 8.99
CA ALA A 60 -0.81 18.36 10.34
C ALA A 60 -0.96 17.08 11.17
N VAL A 61 -1.57 16.04 10.60
CA VAL A 61 -1.77 14.74 11.28
C VAL A 61 -0.43 14.06 11.59
N TYR A 62 0.53 14.11 10.65
CA TYR A 62 1.86 13.51 10.86
C TYR A 62 2.77 14.34 11.76
N ALA A 63 2.62 15.68 11.78
CA ALA A 63 3.42 16.55 12.63
C ALA A 63 3.09 16.37 14.11
N ASP A 64 1.83 16.10 14.43
CA ASP A 64 1.33 15.95 15.79
C ASP A 64 1.41 14.50 16.31
N ALA A 65 1.81 13.55 15.45
CA ALA A 65 1.87 12.15 15.82
C ALA A 65 3.06 11.83 16.71
N ASP A 66 2.79 11.19 17.84
CA ASP A 66 3.80 10.69 18.77
C ASP A 66 4.03 9.20 18.54
N PHE A 67 5.03 8.89 17.69
CA PHE A 67 5.41 7.51 17.40
C PHE A 67 6.06 6.80 18.57
N ASP A 68 6.68 7.54 19.50
CA ASP A 68 7.30 6.95 20.68
C ASP A 68 6.22 6.52 21.67
N ALA A 69 5.19 7.36 21.86
CA ALA A 69 4.02 6.96 22.62
C ALA A 69 3.28 5.77 22.00
N TYR A 70 3.22 5.65 20.67
CA TYR A 70 2.62 4.51 19.99
C TYR A 70 3.32 3.19 20.33
N GLU A 71 4.62 3.17 20.51
CA GLU A 71 5.38 1.96 20.88
C GLU A 71 5.05 1.45 22.29
N GLU A 72 4.55 2.34 23.16
CA GLU A 72 4.14 2.01 24.52
C GLU A 72 2.69 1.53 24.64
N TRP A 73 1.91 1.61 23.54
CA TRP A 73 0.52 1.18 23.58
C TRP A 73 0.41 -0.33 23.81
N GLU A 74 -0.57 -0.74 24.59
CA GLU A 74 -0.98 -2.13 24.66
C GLU A 74 -1.31 -2.66 23.26
N THR A 75 -0.76 -3.82 22.94
CA THR A 75 -0.76 -4.31 21.56
C THR A 75 -1.03 -5.80 21.51
N GLU A 76 -2.05 -6.19 20.78
CA GLU A 76 -2.34 -7.58 20.45
C GLU A 76 -2.05 -7.81 18.96
N ARG A 77 -1.09 -8.71 18.66
CA ARG A 77 -0.77 -9.10 17.29
C ARG A 77 -1.57 -10.33 16.89
N PHE A 78 -2.16 -10.31 15.70
CA PHE A 78 -2.88 -11.44 15.14
C PHE A 78 -2.73 -11.49 13.63
N PHE A 79 -3.24 -12.57 13.03
CA PHE A 79 -3.25 -12.77 11.58
C PHE A 79 -4.68 -13.05 11.15
N CYS A 80 -5.12 -12.37 10.09
CA CYS A 80 -6.29 -12.80 9.32
C CYS A 80 -5.79 -13.68 8.18
N GLU A 81 -6.37 -14.86 8.01
CA GLU A 81 -6.06 -15.71 6.87
C GLU A 81 -7.10 -15.47 5.77
N ASN A 82 -6.60 -15.17 4.58
CA ASN A 82 -7.43 -15.00 3.40
C ASN A 82 -6.79 -15.72 2.22
N ASN A 83 -7.46 -16.77 1.72
CA ASN A 83 -6.98 -17.59 0.59
C ASN A 83 -5.52 -18.07 0.75
N GLY A 84 -5.16 -18.59 1.93
CA GLY A 84 -3.81 -19.08 2.25
C GLY A 84 -2.75 -17.99 2.43
N ILE A 85 -3.15 -16.73 2.49
CA ILE A 85 -2.26 -15.61 2.77
C ILE A 85 -2.54 -15.08 4.18
N HIS A 86 -1.48 -14.99 4.97
CA HIS A 86 -1.53 -14.38 6.29
C HIS A 86 -1.41 -12.87 6.17
N ILE A 87 -2.45 -12.17 6.60
CA ILE A 87 -2.50 -10.71 6.69
C ILE A 87 -2.18 -10.32 8.14
N PRO A 88 -0.99 -9.80 8.42
CA PRO A 88 -0.63 -9.40 9.76
C PRO A 88 -1.38 -8.15 10.17
N ALA A 89 -1.93 -8.18 11.36
CA ALA A 89 -2.67 -7.09 11.94
C ALA A 89 -2.27 -6.87 13.40
N VAL A 90 -2.49 -5.65 13.87
CA VAL A 90 -2.19 -5.23 15.23
C VAL A 90 -3.41 -4.51 15.77
N PHE A 91 -3.94 -5.01 16.89
CA PHE A 91 -5.01 -4.37 17.62
C PHE A 91 -4.44 -3.59 18.81
N HIS A 92 -4.88 -2.36 18.95
CA HIS A 92 -4.55 -1.50 20.07
C HIS A 92 -5.82 -1.25 20.88
N PRO A 93 -6.04 -1.97 21.97
CA PRO A 93 -7.19 -1.77 22.83
C PRO A 93 -7.16 -0.40 23.51
N LEU A 94 -8.33 0.13 23.75
CA LEU A 94 -8.52 1.30 24.58
C LEU A 94 -9.60 0.95 25.62
N GLU A 95 -9.29 1.14 26.89
CA GLU A 95 -10.24 0.90 27.96
C GLU A 95 -11.47 1.80 27.80
N HIS A 96 -12.66 1.23 27.95
CA HIS A 96 -13.93 1.92 27.74
C HIS A 96 -14.11 2.53 26.34
N ALA A 97 -13.52 1.90 25.31
CA ALA A 97 -13.63 2.37 23.94
C ALA A 97 -15.09 2.48 23.47
N ARG A 98 -15.39 3.52 22.71
CA ARG A 98 -16.68 3.74 22.05
C ARG A 98 -16.94 2.78 20.88
N GLY A 99 -15.88 2.15 20.38
CA GLY A 99 -15.88 1.23 19.26
C GLY A 99 -14.47 0.94 18.80
N CYS A 100 -14.34 0.28 17.65
CA CYS A 100 -13.05 -0.04 17.04
C CYS A 100 -12.99 0.50 15.60
N THR A 101 -11.90 1.14 15.26
CA THR A 101 -11.62 1.64 13.90
C THR A 101 -10.59 0.75 13.25
N ILE A 102 -10.86 0.29 12.03
CA ILE A 102 -9.89 -0.44 11.18
C ILE A 102 -9.28 0.55 10.20
N LEU A 103 -7.95 0.61 10.17
CA LEU A 103 -7.19 1.56 9.38
C LEU A 103 -6.38 0.81 8.30
N ALA A 104 -6.71 1.09 7.04
CA ALA A 104 -6.02 0.57 5.87
C ALA A 104 -5.05 1.61 5.31
N HIS A 105 -3.82 1.20 5.05
CA HIS A 105 -2.80 2.09 4.49
C HIS A 105 -2.95 2.25 2.96
N GLY A 106 -2.32 3.29 2.41
CA GLY A 106 -2.29 3.52 0.97
C GLY A 106 -1.26 2.66 0.24
N PHE A 107 -1.34 2.69 -1.09
CA PHE A 107 -0.39 2.00 -1.97
C PHE A 107 1.07 2.39 -1.66
N GLY A 108 1.95 1.40 -1.63
CA GLY A 108 3.37 1.62 -1.35
C GLY A 108 3.70 1.94 0.11
N GLN A 109 2.76 1.75 1.02
CA GLN A 109 2.92 1.98 2.45
C GLN A 109 2.81 0.68 3.25
N ASN A 110 2.71 0.79 4.55
CA ASN A 110 2.43 -0.29 5.48
C ASN A 110 1.63 0.27 6.68
N ARG A 111 1.25 -0.59 7.63
CA ARG A 111 0.44 -0.21 8.80
C ARG A 111 1.01 0.96 9.61
N TYR A 112 2.33 1.15 9.64
CA TYR A 112 2.95 2.28 10.37
C TYR A 112 2.57 3.65 9.81
N ALA A 113 2.23 3.74 8.54
CA ALA A 113 1.72 4.98 7.96
C ALA A 113 0.35 5.40 8.54
N MET A 114 -0.34 4.46 9.21
CA MET A 114 -1.63 4.72 9.86
C MET A 114 -1.50 5.11 11.33
N VAL A 115 -0.31 5.10 11.91
CA VAL A 115 -0.08 5.47 13.31
C VAL A 115 -0.62 6.86 13.65
N PRO A 116 -0.41 7.91 12.85
CA PRO A 116 -0.94 9.24 13.13
C PRO A 116 -2.49 9.25 13.18
N TYR A 117 -3.11 8.49 12.32
CA TYR A 117 -4.58 8.35 12.30
C TYR A 117 -5.07 7.50 13.48
N ALA A 118 -4.34 6.44 13.84
CA ALA A 118 -4.65 5.63 15.01
C ALA A 118 -4.63 6.47 16.29
N GLU A 119 -3.63 7.33 16.43
CA GLU A 119 -3.55 8.27 17.56
C GLU A 119 -4.74 9.23 17.60
N LEU A 120 -5.13 9.78 16.45
CA LEU A 120 -6.32 10.63 16.34
C LEU A 120 -7.57 9.89 16.79
N PHE A 121 -7.82 8.66 16.32
CA PHE A 121 -8.97 7.87 16.71
C PHE A 121 -8.91 7.46 18.19
N ARG A 122 -7.72 7.19 18.72
CA ARG A 122 -7.52 6.92 20.15
C ARG A 122 -7.92 8.12 21.00
N LYS A 123 -7.53 9.34 20.61
CA LYS A 123 -7.94 10.61 21.26
C LYS A 123 -9.47 10.81 21.19
N LEU A 124 -10.12 10.27 20.17
CA LEU A 124 -11.59 10.28 20.01
C LEU A 124 -12.30 9.17 20.79
N GLY A 125 -11.55 8.30 21.47
CA GLY A 125 -12.08 7.23 22.31
C GLY A 125 -12.37 5.92 21.57
N PHE A 126 -11.60 5.60 20.51
CA PHE A 126 -11.73 4.34 19.77
C PHE A 126 -10.50 3.46 19.97
N SER A 127 -10.71 2.15 20.08
CA SER A 127 -9.69 1.16 19.81
C SER A 127 -9.34 1.16 18.32
N THR A 128 -8.13 0.70 17.94
CA THR A 128 -7.72 0.69 16.54
C THR A 128 -7.15 -0.65 16.11
N VAL A 129 -7.41 -1.03 14.87
CA VAL A 129 -6.75 -2.14 14.18
C VAL A 129 -5.99 -1.58 12.98
N LEU A 130 -4.71 -1.87 12.93
CA LEU A 130 -3.83 -1.56 11.82
C LEU A 130 -3.37 -2.86 11.19
N PHE A 131 -3.34 -2.96 9.86
CA PHE A 131 -2.91 -4.17 9.17
C PHE A 131 -2.08 -3.83 7.93
N ASP A 132 -1.29 -4.81 7.49
CA ASP A 132 -0.56 -4.71 6.24
C ASP A 132 -1.36 -5.39 5.14
N GLU A 133 -1.75 -4.64 4.12
CA GLU A 133 -2.42 -5.19 2.95
C GLU A 133 -1.55 -6.24 2.24
N ARG A 134 -2.18 -7.05 1.39
CA ARG A 134 -1.47 -8.07 0.59
C ARG A 134 -0.28 -7.45 -0.15
N ARG A 135 0.89 -8.08 -0.06
CA ARG A 135 2.17 -7.66 -0.66
C ARG A 135 2.87 -6.51 0.05
N PHE A 136 2.23 -5.83 1.01
CA PHE A 136 2.84 -4.70 1.71
C PHE A 136 3.28 -5.08 3.13
N GLY A 137 4.21 -4.31 3.70
CA GLY A 137 4.71 -4.50 5.06
C GLY A 137 5.20 -5.93 5.33
N GLU A 138 4.66 -6.55 6.36
CA GLU A 138 4.96 -7.93 6.75
C GLU A 138 4.10 -8.98 6.02
N SER A 139 3.11 -8.57 5.22
CA SER A 139 2.30 -9.50 4.42
C SER A 139 3.12 -10.10 3.28
N LYS A 140 3.25 -11.44 3.27
CA LYS A 140 4.08 -12.19 2.31
C LYS A 140 3.32 -12.62 1.06
N ALA A 141 2.25 -11.94 0.71
CA ALA A 141 1.54 -12.23 -0.53
C ALA A 141 2.42 -11.97 -1.76
N PRO A 142 2.32 -12.78 -2.83
CA PRO A 142 3.16 -12.62 -4.01
C PRO A 142 2.84 -11.35 -4.81
N TYR A 143 1.60 -10.85 -4.72
CA TYR A 143 1.13 -9.63 -5.41
C TYR A 143 -0.02 -8.98 -4.64
N GLY A 144 -0.20 -7.66 -4.85
CA GLY A 144 -1.36 -6.92 -4.36
C GLY A 144 -2.58 -7.13 -5.25
N THR A 145 -3.78 -7.08 -4.70
CA THR A 145 -5.03 -7.36 -5.43
C THR A 145 -6.07 -6.26 -5.31
N PHE A 146 -5.75 -5.16 -4.62
CA PHE A 146 -6.61 -3.98 -4.50
C PHE A 146 -8.05 -4.31 -4.08
N GLY A 147 -8.22 -5.21 -3.13
CA GLY A 147 -9.52 -5.62 -2.61
C GLY A 147 -10.23 -6.74 -3.40
N ILE A 148 -9.76 -7.11 -4.60
CA ILE A 148 -10.45 -8.11 -5.45
C ILE A 148 -10.46 -9.50 -4.79
N LYS A 149 -9.36 -9.91 -4.17
CA LYS A 149 -9.24 -11.21 -3.49
C LYS A 149 -9.48 -11.12 -1.98
N GLU A 150 -9.47 -9.96 -1.42
CA GLU A 150 -9.74 -9.70 -0.02
C GLU A 150 -11.24 -9.74 0.29
N ALA A 151 -12.08 -9.47 -0.71
CA ALA A 151 -13.54 -9.43 -0.58
C ALA A 151 -14.23 -10.81 -0.80
N THR A 152 -13.47 -11.86 -1.10
CA THR A 152 -13.96 -13.24 -1.29
C THR A 152 -13.45 -14.14 -0.20
#